data_7531384de7af80258cb405d99a4dad0b
#
_entry.id   7531384de7af80258cb405d99a4dad0b
#
_cell.length_a   1.000
_cell.length_b   1.000
_cell.length_c   1.000
_cell.angle_alpha   90.00
_cell.angle_beta   90.00
_cell.angle_gamma   90.00
#
_symmetry.space_group_name_H-M   'P 1'
#
loop_
_entity.id
_entity.type
_entity.pdbx_description
1 polymer ?
#
loop_
_entity_poly.entity_id
_entity_poly.type
_entity_poly.pdbx_seq_one_letter_code
_entity_poly.pdbx_strand_id
1 'polypeptide(L)'
;NPHQVVSPEISKAYYSKLEGEPHYYKINSDSDFLFYTGILSPKVNDDYKWLSLEVLDENKEVIYTAEGKDFEWNAWYEPYARDWYWKGPEIGTERNQEFKTSFTIDAGTYYIKVFNDDNTGHYSLAVGEAEFFGSNLWEQILTWTPIILYIGPFMDIVHWQKFDIRAYIPHIALLVLIT
;
A
#
# COMPACT_ATOMS: atom_id res chain seq x y z
N ASN A 1 0.74 -15.72 -10.39
CA ASN A 1 0.45 -14.59 -11.31
C ASN A 1 0.59 -13.28 -10.54
N PRO A 2 1.26 -12.25 -11.11
CA PRO A 2 1.35 -10.96 -10.47
C PRO A 2 -0.03 -10.29 -10.32
N HIS A 3 -0.23 -9.58 -9.23
CA HIS A 3 -1.41 -8.77 -9.03
C HIS A 3 -1.38 -7.55 -9.97
N GLN A 4 -2.50 -7.25 -10.64
CA GLN A 4 -2.56 -6.15 -11.61
C GLN A 4 -2.81 -4.82 -10.89
N VAL A 5 -1.93 -3.84 -11.10
CA VAL A 5 -2.10 -2.45 -10.64
C VAL A 5 -2.70 -1.63 -11.79
N VAL A 6 -3.87 -1.08 -11.58
CA VAL A 6 -4.57 -0.19 -12.53
C VAL A 6 -4.40 1.24 -12.07
N SER A 7 -4.15 2.19 -12.99
CA SER A 7 -3.92 3.62 -12.69
C SER A 7 -2.87 3.79 -11.57
N PRO A 8 -1.59 3.54 -11.87
CA PRO A 8 -0.52 3.44 -10.87
C PRO A 8 -0.20 4.77 -10.18
N GLU A 9 -0.63 5.89 -10.73
CA GLU A 9 -0.51 7.22 -10.13
C GLU A 9 -1.51 7.48 -8.99
N ILE A 10 -2.65 6.75 -9.00
CA ILE A 10 -3.70 6.92 -7.98
C ILE A 10 -3.35 6.10 -6.75
N SER A 11 -3.39 6.75 -5.59
CA SER A 11 -3.08 6.15 -4.29
C SER A 11 -3.96 4.94 -4.00
N LYS A 12 -3.33 3.78 -3.80
CA LYS A 12 -3.95 2.50 -3.45
C LYS A 12 -3.10 1.77 -2.42
N ALA A 13 -3.77 1.04 -1.54
CA ALA A 13 -3.14 0.15 -0.58
C ALA A 13 -3.53 -1.31 -0.87
N TYR A 14 -2.53 -2.18 -0.98
CA TYR A 14 -2.68 -3.62 -1.19
C TYR A 14 -2.24 -4.36 0.06
N TYR A 15 -3.20 -4.89 0.80
CA TYR A 15 -2.95 -5.67 2.02
C TYR A 15 -2.69 -7.12 1.67
N SER A 16 -1.59 -7.67 2.14
CA SER A 16 -1.22 -9.05 1.84
C SER A 16 -0.30 -9.65 2.91
N LYS A 17 0.00 -10.93 2.76
CA LYS A 17 0.92 -11.69 3.60
C LYS A 17 1.84 -12.53 2.73
N LEU A 18 3.15 -12.42 2.93
CA LEU A 18 4.11 -13.33 2.32
C LEU A 18 4.02 -14.71 3.00
N GLU A 19 4.01 -15.76 2.20
CA GLU A 19 3.86 -17.16 2.63
C GLU A 19 4.91 -18.08 1.97
N GLY A 20 6.17 -17.69 2.04
CA GLY A 20 7.32 -18.45 1.52
C GLY A 20 7.81 -18.02 0.14
N GLU A 21 7.06 -17.14 -0.56
CA GLU A 21 7.41 -16.66 -1.89
C GLU A 21 7.24 -15.14 -1.98
N PRO A 22 8.05 -14.45 -2.81
CA PRO A 22 7.90 -13.02 -3.05
C PRO A 22 6.60 -12.72 -3.80
N HIS A 23 6.00 -11.57 -3.52
CA HIS A 23 4.82 -11.10 -4.24
C HIS A 23 5.20 -10.12 -5.34
N TYR A 24 4.47 -10.19 -6.45
CA TYR A 24 4.68 -9.33 -7.61
C TYR A 24 3.39 -8.57 -7.95
N TYR A 25 3.55 -7.26 -8.19
CA TYR A 25 2.49 -6.36 -8.64
C TYR A 25 2.88 -5.81 -10.01
N LYS A 26 2.02 -6.03 -11.00
CA LYS A 26 2.30 -5.63 -12.38
C LYS A 26 1.62 -4.31 -12.70
N ILE A 27 2.37 -3.37 -13.22
CA ILE A 27 1.91 -2.10 -13.78
C ILE A 27 2.01 -2.20 -15.30
N ASN A 28 0.96 -1.79 -16.01
CA ASN A 28 1.02 -1.45 -17.44
C ASN A 28 0.52 -0.03 -17.58
N SER A 29 1.30 0.85 -18.18
CA SER A 29 0.92 2.22 -18.48
C SER A 29 1.21 2.57 -19.94
N ASP A 30 0.23 3.16 -20.61
CA ASP A 30 0.34 3.60 -22.00
C ASP A 30 0.92 5.03 -22.10
N SER A 31 1.15 5.68 -20.96
CA SER A 31 1.75 7.02 -20.85
C SER A 31 2.72 7.08 -19.68
N ASP A 32 3.63 8.04 -19.73
CA ASP A 32 4.50 8.36 -18.61
C ASP A 32 3.66 8.72 -17.38
N PHE A 33 4.11 8.32 -16.20
CA PHE A 33 3.40 8.55 -14.95
C PHE A 33 4.34 8.79 -13.77
N LEU A 34 3.83 9.49 -12.76
CA LEU A 34 4.57 9.67 -11.51
C LEU A 34 4.52 8.39 -10.69
N PHE A 35 5.68 7.77 -10.51
CA PHE A 35 5.80 6.51 -9.79
C PHE A 35 6.06 6.73 -8.30
N TYR A 36 5.29 6.02 -7.50
CA TYR A 36 5.49 5.86 -6.05
C TYR A 36 5.11 4.46 -5.60
N THR A 37 5.91 3.89 -4.72
CA THR A 37 5.55 2.70 -3.94
C THR A 37 6.22 2.73 -2.57
N GLY A 38 5.52 2.22 -1.56
CA GLY A 38 6.04 2.14 -0.19
C GLY A 38 5.42 0.99 0.59
N ILE A 39 6.11 0.55 1.63
CA ILE A 39 5.66 -0.55 2.50
C ILE A 39 5.29 -0.02 3.89
N LEU A 40 4.15 -0.48 4.36
CA LEU A 40 3.76 -0.46 5.76
C LEU A 40 3.67 -1.90 6.27
N SER A 41 4.04 -2.13 7.50
CA SER A 41 3.85 -3.41 8.18
C SER A 41 3.15 -3.22 9.51
N PRO A 42 2.23 -4.12 9.93
CA PRO A 42 1.55 -3.98 11.21
C PRO A 42 2.52 -3.94 12.38
N LYS A 43 2.36 -2.96 13.27
CA LYS A 43 3.19 -2.86 14.48
C LYS A 43 2.68 -3.78 15.59
N VAL A 44 2.67 -5.08 15.32
CA VAL A 44 2.31 -6.10 16.34
C VAL A 44 3.55 -6.47 17.16
N ASN A 45 4.67 -6.66 16.46
CA ASN A 45 5.99 -6.89 17.05
C ASN A 45 7.07 -6.40 16.07
N ASP A 46 8.34 -6.54 16.41
CA ASP A 46 9.45 -6.11 15.55
C ASP A 46 9.76 -7.08 14.40
N ASP A 47 9.20 -8.32 14.44
CA ASP A 47 9.46 -9.35 13.45
C ASP A 47 8.84 -9.06 12.07
N TYR A 48 7.90 -8.11 12.00
CA TYR A 48 7.26 -7.69 10.74
C TYR A 48 7.99 -6.57 9.99
N LYS A 49 9.19 -6.19 10.43
CA LYS A 49 10.10 -5.32 9.68
C LYS A 49 10.88 -6.12 8.64
N TRP A 50 11.76 -5.43 7.94
CA TRP A 50 12.76 -6.00 6.99
C TRP A 50 12.19 -6.43 5.64
N LEU A 51 10.96 -6.04 5.32
CA LEU A 51 10.42 -6.16 3.98
C LEU A 51 11.12 -5.19 3.03
N SER A 52 11.49 -5.67 1.87
CA SER A 52 12.22 -4.96 0.83
C SER A 52 11.35 -4.76 -0.40
N LEU A 53 11.68 -3.75 -1.20
CA LEU A 53 11.07 -3.45 -2.49
C LEU A 53 12.09 -3.53 -3.61
N GLU A 54 11.71 -4.14 -4.71
CA GLU A 54 12.36 -3.98 -6.00
C GLU A 54 11.35 -3.52 -7.04
N VAL A 55 11.79 -2.64 -7.93
CA VAL A 55 11.07 -2.31 -9.16
C VAL A 55 11.82 -2.92 -10.31
N LEU A 56 11.12 -3.67 -11.14
CA LEU A 56 11.70 -4.36 -12.29
C LEU A 56 11.05 -3.84 -13.57
N ASP A 57 11.81 -3.84 -14.66
CA ASP A 57 11.32 -3.54 -15.99
C ASP A 57 10.53 -4.71 -16.63
N GLU A 58 10.16 -4.59 -17.89
CA GLU A 58 9.45 -5.61 -18.65
C GLU A 58 10.24 -6.92 -18.82
N ASN A 59 11.58 -6.84 -18.82
CA ASN A 59 12.50 -7.98 -18.93
C ASN A 59 12.78 -8.65 -17.59
N LYS A 60 12.19 -8.16 -16.49
CA LYS A 60 12.47 -8.56 -15.11
C LYS A 60 13.85 -8.15 -14.61
N GLU A 61 14.48 -7.18 -15.23
CA GLU A 61 15.70 -6.59 -14.74
C GLU A 61 15.37 -5.58 -13.64
N VAL A 62 16.10 -5.63 -12.52
CA VAL A 62 15.90 -4.72 -11.39
C VAL A 62 16.40 -3.34 -11.75
N ILE A 63 15.53 -2.34 -11.68
CA ILE A 63 15.86 -0.93 -11.96
C ILE A 63 15.98 -0.09 -10.69
N TYR A 64 15.25 -0.45 -9.64
CA TYR A 64 15.33 0.19 -8.31
C TYR A 64 15.20 -0.84 -7.20
N THR A 65 15.93 -0.62 -6.11
CA THR A 65 15.89 -1.45 -4.91
C THR A 65 15.82 -0.56 -3.67
N ALA A 66 15.00 -0.96 -2.72
CA ALA A 66 14.93 -0.37 -1.38
C ALA A 66 14.95 -1.52 -0.36
N GLU A 67 16.12 -1.76 0.23
CA GLU A 67 16.33 -2.86 1.17
C GLU A 67 15.75 -2.52 2.54
N GLY A 68 14.88 -3.39 3.03
CA GLY A 68 14.26 -3.21 4.34
C GLY A 68 15.22 -3.25 5.50
N LYS A 69 16.37 -3.93 5.35
CA LYS A 69 17.44 -4.01 6.37
C LYS A 69 18.22 -2.72 6.52
N ASP A 70 18.32 -1.95 5.43
CA ASP A 70 19.08 -0.70 5.38
C ASP A 70 18.19 0.51 5.68
N PHE A 71 16.89 0.28 5.87
CA PHE A 71 15.91 1.33 6.12
C PHE A 71 15.65 1.53 7.61
N GLU A 72 15.51 2.78 8.03
CA GLU A 72 15.07 3.12 9.39
C GLU A 72 13.54 3.01 9.51
N TRP A 73 13.06 1.89 10.04
CA TRP A 73 11.64 1.66 10.24
C TRP A 73 11.10 2.49 11.41
N ASN A 74 10.19 3.41 11.09
CA ASN A 74 9.57 4.30 12.06
C ASN A 74 8.14 3.87 12.39
N ALA A 75 7.78 3.96 13.67
CA ALA A 75 6.39 3.76 14.07
C ALA A 75 5.53 4.92 13.58
N TRP A 76 4.49 4.61 12.85
CA TRP A 76 3.55 5.57 12.31
C TRP A 76 2.10 5.19 12.66
N TYR A 77 1.33 6.16 13.15
CA TYR A 77 -0.08 5.98 13.41
C TYR A 77 -0.88 6.32 12.16
N GLU A 78 -1.61 5.35 11.62
CA GLU A 78 -2.47 5.54 10.46
C GLU A 78 -3.86 6.03 10.92
N PRO A 79 -4.25 7.28 10.60
CA PRO A 79 -5.48 7.86 11.13
C PRO A 79 -6.77 7.19 10.64
N TYR A 80 -6.79 6.63 9.45
CA TYR A 80 -7.97 5.99 8.86
C TYR A 80 -8.18 4.58 9.40
N ALA A 81 -7.12 3.75 9.45
CA ALA A 81 -7.16 2.43 10.07
C ALA A 81 -7.17 2.52 11.61
N ARG A 82 -6.81 3.68 12.19
CA ARG A 82 -6.70 3.91 13.65
C ARG A 82 -5.79 2.91 14.34
N ASP A 83 -4.70 2.56 13.68
CA ASP A 83 -3.73 1.59 14.19
C ASP A 83 -2.30 2.03 13.92
N TRP A 84 -1.35 1.35 14.57
CA TRP A 84 0.06 1.60 14.44
C TRP A 84 0.69 0.66 13.43
N TYR A 85 1.50 1.24 12.54
CA TYR A 85 2.30 0.52 11.56
C TYR A 85 3.78 0.86 11.71
N TRP A 86 4.62 -0.03 11.25
CA TRP A 86 5.99 0.28 10.89
C TRP A 86 5.97 0.83 9.47
N LYS A 87 6.43 2.07 9.30
CA LYS A 87 6.67 2.66 7.99
C LYS A 87 8.04 2.20 7.52
N GLY A 88 8.07 1.48 6.42
CA GLY A 88 9.24 0.86 5.82
C GLY A 88 9.72 1.56 4.55
N PRO A 89 10.47 0.84 3.70
CA PRO A 89 11.08 1.42 2.51
C PRO A 89 10.05 1.99 1.52
N GLU A 90 10.48 3.05 0.83
CA GLU A 90 9.71 3.75 -0.19
C GLU A 90 10.59 3.99 -1.43
N ILE A 91 9.99 3.95 -2.62
CA ILE A 91 10.61 4.28 -3.90
C ILE A 91 9.70 5.24 -4.65
N GLY A 92 10.22 6.35 -5.16
CA GLY A 92 9.49 7.36 -5.94
C GLY A 92 9.16 8.61 -5.13
N THR A 93 8.74 9.65 -5.74
CA THR A 93 8.37 11.01 -5.33
C THR A 93 9.43 11.86 -4.60
N GLU A 94 9.26 13.19 -4.71
CA GLU A 94 10.17 14.16 -4.07
C GLU A 94 10.14 14.10 -2.54
N ARG A 95 9.09 13.53 -1.96
CA ARG A 95 8.96 13.37 -0.50
C ARG A 95 9.87 12.28 0.04
N ASN A 96 10.31 11.36 -0.81
CA ASN A 96 11.24 10.33 -0.41
C ASN A 96 12.68 10.80 -0.55
N GLN A 97 13.14 11.61 0.41
CA GLN A 97 14.51 12.18 0.39
C GLN A 97 15.60 11.12 0.59
N GLU A 98 15.28 9.98 1.16
CA GLU A 98 16.27 8.94 1.46
C GLU A 98 16.75 8.25 0.19
N PHE A 99 15.84 7.97 -0.74
CA PHE A 99 16.18 7.34 -2.01
C PHE A 99 16.36 8.33 -3.16
N LYS A 100 16.02 9.62 -2.95
CA LYS A 100 16.14 10.72 -3.94
C LYS A 100 15.54 10.36 -5.31
N THR A 101 14.51 9.55 -5.33
CA THR A 101 13.89 9.04 -6.54
C THR A 101 12.52 9.68 -6.76
N SER A 102 12.54 10.99 -6.92
CA SER A 102 11.40 11.62 -7.56
C SER A 102 11.58 11.51 -9.06
N PHE A 103 10.77 10.74 -9.72
CA PHE A 103 10.87 10.59 -11.16
C PHE A 103 9.52 10.25 -11.79
N THR A 104 9.34 10.80 -12.98
CA THR A 104 8.38 10.27 -13.92
C THR A 104 9.00 9.04 -14.54
N ILE A 105 8.30 7.91 -14.51
CA ILE A 105 8.68 6.70 -15.21
C ILE A 105 7.98 6.67 -16.56
N ASP A 106 8.69 6.23 -17.60
CA ASP A 106 8.18 6.18 -18.95
C ASP A 106 6.99 5.21 -19.08
N ALA A 107 6.20 5.37 -20.13
CA ALA A 107 5.19 4.39 -20.52
C ALA A 107 5.82 3.00 -20.67
N GLY A 108 5.17 1.97 -20.13
CA GLY A 108 5.73 0.61 -20.19
C GLY A 108 5.12 -0.38 -19.22
N THR A 109 5.77 -1.52 -19.14
CA THR A 109 5.43 -2.59 -18.19
C THR A 109 6.47 -2.66 -17.07
N TYR A 110 6.00 -2.60 -15.84
CA TYR A 110 6.85 -2.68 -14.65
C TYR A 110 6.30 -3.69 -13.66
N TYR A 111 7.17 -4.14 -12.76
CA TYR A 111 6.77 -5.01 -11.66
C TYR A 111 7.33 -4.46 -10.36
N ILE A 112 6.49 -4.40 -9.33
CA ILE A 112 6.93 -4.17 -7.96
C ILE A 112 7.02 -5.54 -7.30
N LYS A 113 8.17 -5.87 -6.76
CA LYS A 113 8.40 -7.10 -5.98
C LYS A 113 8.50 -6.74 -4.51
N VAL A 114 7.72 -7.42 -3.68
CA VAL A 114 7.79 -7.34 -2.22
C VAL A 114 8.37 -8.66 -1.70
N PHE A 115 9.40 -8.56 -0.88
CA PHE A 115 10.12 -9.73 -0.38
C PHE A 115 10.85 -9.44 0.94
N ASN A 116 11.31 -10.47 1.60
CA ASN A 116 12.34 -10.49 2.63
C ASN A 116 13.05 -11.84 2.60
N ASP A 117 13.99 -12.10 3.50
CA ASP A 117 14.88 -13.29 3.46
C ASP A 117 14.12 -14.61 3.42
N ASP A 118 13.05 -14.74 4.19
CA ASP A 118 12.22 -15.95 4.30
C ASP A 118 10.85 -15.81 3.60
N ASN A 119 10.58 -14.67 2.99
CA ASN A 119 9.31 -14.34 2.36
C ASN A 119 8.11 -14.57 3.28
N THR A 120 8.19 -14.03 4.50
CA THR A 120 7.10 -14.11 5.47
C THR A 120 6.72 -12.73 6.01
N GLY A 121 5.49 -12.60 6.49
CA GLY A 121 4.99 -11.41 7.18
C GLY A 121 3.87 -10.70 6.47
N HIS A 122 3.12 -9.93 7.26
CA HIS A 122 2.01 -9.10 6.77
C HIS A 122 2.52 -7.73 6.34
N TYR A 123 1.94 -7.21 5.28
CA TYR A 123 2.26 -5.88 4.78
C TYR A 123 1.08 -5.20 4.09
N SER A 124 1.19 -3.88 3.98
CA SER A 124 0.40 -3.07 3.07
C SER A 124 1.35 -2.40 2.10
N LEU A 125 1.18 -2.68 0.80
CA LEU A 125 1.91 -2.00 -0.27
C LEU A 125 1.11 -0.80 -0.71
N ALA A 126 1.66 0.40 -0.55
CA ALA A 126 1.13 1.61 -1.15
C ALA A 126 1.68 1.76 -2.58
N VAL A 127 0.83 2.12 -3.53
CA VAL A 127 1.20 2.45 -4.91
C VAL A 127 0.45 3.70 -5.32
N GLY A 128 1.16 4.69 -5.89
CA GLY A 128 0.61 5.98 -6.29
C GLY A 128 0.44 6.95 -5.13
N GLU A 129 0.41 8.24 -5.44
CA GLU A 129 0.25 9.33 -4.47
C GLU A 129 -0.94 10.22 -4.71
N ALA A 130 -1.47 10.25 -5.93
CA ALA A 130 -2.62 11.09 -6.25
C ALA A 130 -3.84 10.57 -5.49
N GLU A 131 -4.36 11.40 -4.59
CA GLU A 131 -5.61 11.08 -3.90
C GLU A 131 -6.79 11.31 -4.84
N PHE A 132 -7.54 10.25 -5.10
CA PHE A 132 -8.76 10.31 -5.89
C PHE A 132 -9.95 9.93 -5.02
N PHE A 133 -10.73 10.92 -4.63
CA PHE A 133 -11.92 10.73 -3.78
C PHE A 133 -13.21 10.50 -4.57
N GLY A 134 -13.10 10.26 -5.88
CA GLY A 134 -14.26 10.13 -6.75
C GLY A 134 -14.98 11.46 -7.03
N SER A 135 -15.60 11.60 -8.18
CA SER A 135 -16.36 12.81 -8.54
C SER A 135 -17.79 12.81 -7.99
N ASN A 136 -18.28 11.67 -7.53
CA ASN A 136 -19.61 11.48 -7.00
C ASN A 136 -19.65 10.48 -5.82
N LEU A 137 -20.78 10.50 -5.08
CA LEU A 137 -20.97 9.68 -3.87
C LEU A 137 -20.79 8.17 -4.14
N TRP A 138 -21.19 7.67 -5.32
CA TRP A 138 -21.08 6.27 -5.67
C TRP A 138 -19.63 5.84 -5.89
N GLU A 139 -18.82 6.67 -6.52
CA GLU A 139 -17.38 6.41 -6.67
C GLU A 139 -16.67 6.41 -5.32
N GLN A 140 -17.05 7.34 -4.43
CA GLN A 140 -16.55 7.34 -3.06
C GLN A 140 -16.92 6.05 -2.32
N ILE A 141 -18.18 5.62 -2.38
CA ILE A 141 -18.63 4.36 -1.75
C ILE A 141 -17.88 3.17 -2.35
N LEU A 142 -17.71 3.10 -3.66
CA LEU A 142 -16.97 2.01 -4.32
C LEU A 142 -15.49 2.01 -3.97
N THR A 143 -14.90 3.16 -3.73
CA THR A 143 -13.52 3.29 -3.26
C THR A 143 -13.35 2.81 -1.83
N TRP A 144 -14.30 3.12 -0.95
CA TRP A 144 -14.26 2.74 0.46
C TRP A 144 -14.69 1.30 0.73
N THR A 145 -15.58 0.72 -0.10
CA THR A 145 -16.09 -0.65 0.09
C THR A 145 -14.98 -1.71 0.08
N PRO A 146 -14.01 -1.73 -0.84
CA PRO A 146 -12.86 -2.64 -0.76
C PRO A 146 -12.03 -2.43 0.50
N ILE A 147 -11.79 -1.19 0.90
CA ILE A 147 -11.05 -0.87 2.12
C ILE A 147 -11.73 -1.52 3.33
N ILE A 148 -13.04 -1.38 3.47
CA ILE A 148 -13.82 -1.97 4.57
C ILE A 148 -13.79 -3.51 4.50
N LEU A 149 -13.93 -4.10 3.32
CA LEU A 149 -14.00 -5.56 3.13
C LEU A 149 -12.63 -6.25 3.26
N TYR A 150 -11.54 -5.58 2.88
CA TYR A 150 -10.19 -6.15 2.93
C TYR A 150 -9.43 -5.81 4.22
N ILE A 151 -9.70 -4.66 4.83
CA ILE A 151 -9.16 -4.33 6.16
C ILE A 151 -9.74 -5.27 7.23
N GLY A 152 -11.01 -5.72 7.10
CA GLY A 152 -11.62 -6.62 8.06
C GLY A 152 -10.76 -7.85 8.40
N PRO A 153 -10.36 -8.68 7.42
CA PRO A 153 -9.49 -9.84 7.67
C PRO A 153 -8.08 -9.47 8.15
N PHE A 154 -7.56 -8.31 7.73
CA PHE A 154 -6.25 -7.81 8.17
C PHE A 154 -6.31 -7.30 9.63
N MET A 155 -7.39 -6.63 10.00
CA MET A 155 -7.68 -6.16 11.35
C MET A 155 -7.98 -7.31 12.33
N ASP A 156 -8.53 -8.44 11.87
CA ASP A 156 -8.73 -9.65 12.66
C ASP A 156 -7.42 -10.19 13.25
N ILE A 157 -6.31 -10.01 12.53
CA ILE A 157 -5.00 -10.44 12.99
C ILE A 157 -4.43 -9.46 14.02
N VAL A 158 -4.76 -8.17 13.88
CA VAL A 158 -4.12 -7.12 14.67
C VAL A 158 -4.93 -6.68 15.88
N HIS A 159 -6.24 -6.43 15.79
CA HIS A 159 -7.01 -5.87 16.92
C HIS A 159 -8.55 -5.92 16.76
N TRP A 160 -9.12 -7.05 16.41
CA TRP A 160 -10.56 -7.24 16.30
C TRP A 160 -11.37 -6.80 17.53
N GLN A 161 -10.78 -6.84 18.71
CA GLN A 161 -11.46 -6.45 19.96
C GLN A 161 -11.66 -4.93 20.13
N LYS A 162 -11.06 -4.08 19.28
CA LYS A 162 -11.13 -2.61 19.39
C LYS A 162 -11.97 -1.94 18.30
N PHE A 163 -12.46 -2.68 17.31
CA PHE A 163 -13.30 -2.12 16.27
C PHE A 163 -14.74 -1.91 16.80
N ASP A 164 -15.00 -0.73 17.36
CA ASP A 164 -16.35 -0.35 17.75
C ASP A 164 -17.06 0.31 16.58
N ILE A 165 -17.84 -0.50 15.83
CA ILE A 165 -18.67 -0.03 14.73
C ILE A 165 -19.61 1.12 15.13
N ARG A 166 -19.92 1.25 16.43
CA ARG A 166 -20.78 2.32 16.94
C ARG A 166 -20.17 3.70 16.76
N ALA A 167 -18.84 3.81 16.65
CA ALA A 167 -18.15 5.07 16.34
C ALA A 167 -18.48 5.60 14.94
N TYR A 168 -18.93 4.73 14.02
CA TYR A 168 -19.26 5.07 12.64
C TYR A 168 -20.75 5.26 12.38
N ILE A 169 -21.62 4.81 13.30
CA ILE A 169 -23.08 4.97 13.18
C ILE A 169 -23.49 6.43 12.93
N PRO A 170 -22.93 7.46 13.57
CA PRO A 170 -23.31 8.85 13.30
C PRO A 170 -22.98 9.28 11.87
N HIS A 171 -21.89 8.80 11.30
CA HIS A 171 -21.47 9.14 9.93
C HIS A 171 -22.31 8.41 8.88
N ILE A 172 -22.67 7.16 9.14
CA ILE A 172 -23.59 6.37 8.29
C ILE A 172 -25.00 6.95 8.36
N ALA A 173 -25.48 7.34 9.54
CA ALA A 173 -26.79 7.97 9.72
C ALA A 173 -26.89 9.34 9.04
N LEU A 174 -25.82 10.12 9.02
CA LEU A 174 -25.76 11.41 8.30
C LEU A 174 -25.86 11.22 6.78
N LEU A 175 -25.27 10.16 6.25
CA LEU A 175 -25.35 9.79 4.82
C LEU A 175 -26.76 9.38 4.40
N VAL A 176 -27.53 8.73 5.28
CA VAL A 176 -28.92 8.29 5.01
C VAL A 176 -29.93 9.45 5.15
N LEU A 177 -29.59 10.50 5.90
CA LEU A 177 -30.49 11.67 6.10
C LEU A 177 -30.34 12.75 5.03
N ILE A 178 -29.37 12.64 4.11
CA ILE A 178 -29.11 13.59 3.02
C ILE A 178 -29.67 13.08 1.68
N THR A 179 -30.17 11.85 1.61
CA THR A 179 -30.88 11.26 0.48
C THR A 179 -32.36 11.33 0.68
#